data_e95d2f9b12a5aa147473216bf5f32543
#
_entry.id   e95d2f9b12a5aa147473216bf5f32543
#
_cell.length_a   1.000
_cell.length_b   1.000
_cell.length_c   1.000
_cell.angle_alpha   90.00
_cell.angle_beta   90.00
_cell.angle_gamma   90.00
#
_symmetry.space_group_name_H-M   'P 1'
#
loop_
_entity.id
_entity.type
_entity.pdbx_description
1 polymer ?
#
loop_
_entity_poly.entity_id
_entity_poly.type
_entity_poly.pdbx_seq_one_letter_code
_entity_poly.pdbx_strand_id
1 'polypeptide(L)'
;METKQISKAVIKRLPRYYRYLGELMEDNVERISSNELSKKMHTTASQIRQDLNNFGGFGQQGYGYNVKYLYTEIGKILGLDTVHPMIILGAGNLGQALANYVDFEKRGFRLVGIFDVNPVLEGIAVRGLEIQMLSELPFFLRENNVEIAILTLPKNKAKEMADILVENGIKAIWNFAHLDLETPDDVIVENVHLSESLMTLSYNLSKYRQEHVDK
;
A
#
# COMPACT_ATOMS: atom_id res chain seq x y z
N MET A 1 -7.96 16.19 -24.13
CA MET A 1 -6.67 16.33 -23.46
C MET A 1 -6.12 14.91 -23.31
N GLU A 2 -5.01 14.60 -23.98
CA GLU A 2 -4.34 13.32 -23.77
C GLU A 2 -3.84 13.28 -22.31
N THR A 3 -4.38 12.39 -21.52
CA THR A 3 -3.87 12.10 -20.19
C THR A 3 -2.48 11.49 -20.34
N LYS A 4 -1.45 12.30 -20.08
CA LYS A 4 -0.06 11.84 -20.11
C LYS A 4 0.07 10.61 -19.21
N GLN A 5 0.31 9.45 -19.81
CA GLN A 5 0.43 8.21 -19.05
C GLN A 5 1.67 8.28 -18.16
N ILE A 6 1.44 8.36 -16.85
CA ILE A 6 2.50 8.44 -15.85
C ILE A 6 3.09 7.04 -15.66
N SER A 7 4.41 6.91 -15.67
CA SER A 7 5.06 5.62 -15.55
C SER A 7 4.80 4.96 -14.20
N LYS A 8 4.63 3.62 -14.20
CA LYS A 8 4.47 2.83 -12.96
C LYS A 8 5.60 3.09 -11.94
N ALA A 9 6.82 3.36 -12.42
CA ALA A 9 7.96 3.65 -11.56
C ALA A 9 7.80 4.98 -10.79
N VAL A 10 7.19 6.00 -11.40
CA VAL A 10 6.86 7.26 -10.71
C VAL A 10 5.79 7.02 -9.66
N ILE A 11 4.69 6.33 -10.03
CA ILE A 11 3.60 6.01 -9.09
C ILE A 11 4.11 5.23 -7.88
N LYS A 12 4.99 4.23 -8.06
CA LYS A 12 5.60 3.46 -6.94
C LYS A 12 6.45 4.30 -6.00
N ARG A 13 6.93 5.49 -6.42
CA ARG A 13 7.68 6.40 -5.53
C ARG A 13 6.79 7.37 -4.75
N LEU A 14 5.57 7.66 -5.21
CA LEU A 14 4.68 8.63 -4.55
C LEU A 14 4.39 8.30 -3.06
N PRO A 15 4.11 7.05 -2.66
CA PRO A 15 3.90 6.72 -1.24
C PRO A 15 5.10 7.08 -0.36
N ARG A 16 6.31 6.99 -0.92
CA ARG A 16 7.52 7.37 -0.21
C ARG A 16 7.65 8.88 -0.06
N TYR A 17 7.30 9.67 -1.10
CA TYR A 17 7.19 11.13 -0.97
C TYR A 17 6.17 11.51 0.10
N TYR A 18 4.98 10.92 0.05
CA TYR A 18 3.90 11.17 0.99
C TYR A 18 4.34 10.95 2.44
N ARG A 19 5.01 9.83 2.71
CA ARG A 19 5.52 9.52 4.05
C ARG A 19 6.54 10.55 4.55
N TYR A 20 7.56 10.87 3.75
CA TYR A 20 8.59 11.83 4.17
C TYR A 20 8.05 13.25 4.34
N LEU A 21 7.08 13.64 3.53
CA LEU A 21 6.42 14.94 3.70
C LEU A 21 5.57 14.95 4.97
N GLY A 22 4.94 13.84 5.35
CA GLY A 22 4.23 13.69 6.62
C GLY A 22 5.16 13.87 7.81
N GLU A 23 6.33 13.20 7.81
CA GLU A 23 7.36 13.38 8.85
C GLU A 23 7.83 14.86 8.95
N LEU A 24 8.02 15.54 7.81
CA LEU A 24 8.38 16.95 7.80
C LEU A 24 7.29 17.86 8.34
N MET A 25 6.03 17.52 8.14
CA MET A 25 4.90 18.27 8.73
C MET A 25 4.86 18.11 10.25
N GLU A 26 5.13 16.91 10.77
CA GLU A 26 5.25 16.67 12.22
C GLU A 26 6.40 17.49 12.83
N ASP A 27 7.50 17.63 12.08
CA ASP A 27 8.66 18.46 12.45
C ASP A 27 8.42 19.99 12.22
N ASN A 28 7.21 20.41 11.81
CA ASN A 28 6.85 21.79 11.48
C ASN A 28 7.72 22.43 10.39
N VAL A 29 8.22 21.65 9.44
CA VAL A 29 8.97 22.14 8.28
C VAL A 29 8.01 22.67 7.22
N GLU A 30 8.02 23.95 6.96
CA GLU A 30 7.11 24.57 5.98
C GLU A 30 7.58 24.40 4.53
N ARG A 31 8.88 24.40 4.30
CA ARG A 31 9.46 24.32 2.95
C ARG A 31 10.64 23.36 2.88
N ILE A 32 10.78 22.71 1.74
CA ILE A 32 11.90 21.83 1.45
C ILE A 32 12.37 21.97 0.00
N SER A 33 13.67 21.97 -0.21
CA SER A 33 14.24 21.94 -1.56
C SER A 33 14.30 20.52 -2.13
N SER A 34 14.40 20.39 -3.46
CA SER A 34 14.64 19.08 -4.09
C SER A 34 15.96 18.43 -3.63
N ASN A 35 16.96 19.24 -3.26
CA ASN A 35 18.23 18.72 -2.75
C ASN A 35 18.10 18.14 -1.34
N GLU A 36 17.40 18.79 -0.44
CA GLU A 36 17.16 18.27 0.92
C GLU A 36 16.27 17.01 0.88
N LEU A 37 15.19 17.03 0.09
CA LEU A 37 14.33 15.89 -0.09
C LEU A 37 15.08 14.70 -0.73
N SER A 38 16.02 14.96 -1.65
CA SER A 38 16.84 13.93 -2.29
C SER A 38 17.73 13.19 -1.30
N LYS A 39 18.30 13.90 -0.31
CA LYS A 39 19.09 13.28 0.76
C LYS A 39 18.25 12.34 1.62
N LYS A 40 17.06 12.77 2.04
CA LYS A 40 16.12 11.94 2.81
C LYS A 40 15.67 10.69 2.03
N MET A 41 15.45 10.83 0.72
CA MET A 41 14.94 9.76 -0.14
C MET A 41 16.05 8.90 -0.78
N HIS A 42 17.32 9.18 -0.55
CA HIS A 42 18.46 8.50 -1.23
C HIS A 42 18.27 8.41 -2.75
N THR A 43 17.92 9.55 -3.38
CA THR A 43 17.73 9.69 -4.82
C THR A 43 18.36 11.00 -5.30
N THR A 44 18.24 11.37 -6.56
CA THR A 44 18.78 12.63 -7.08
C THR A 44 17.73 13.75 -7.05
N ALA A 45 18.16 14.99 -6.83
CA ALA A 45 17.27 16.15 -6.92
C ALA A 45 16.63 16.30 -8.32
N SER A 46 17.33 15.86 -9.37
CA SER A 46 16.80 15.83 -10.74
C SER A 46 15.63 14.86 -10.86
N GLN A 47 15.75 13.64 -10.28
CA GLN A 47 14.69 12.65 -10.28
C GLN A 47 13.45 13.18 -9.55
N ILE A 48 13.63 13.82 -8.39
CA ILE A 48 12.52 14.43 -7.63
C ILE A 48 11.78 15.46 -8.48
N ARG A 49 12.51 16.40 -9.11
CA ARG A 49 11.92 17.39 -9.99
C ARG A 49 11.15 16.75 -11.15
N GLN A 50 11.74 15.73 -11.77
CA GLN A 50 11.13 15.02 -12.89
C GLN A 50 9.86 14.29 -12.45
N ASP A 51 9.88 13.59 -11.31
CA ASP A 51 8.71 12.89 -10.78
C ASP A 51 7.57 13.86 -10.50
N LEU A 52 7.84 14.94 -9.77
CA LEU A 52 6.83 15.91 -9.38
C LEU A 52 6.27 16.70 -10.58
N ASN A 53 7.09 16.97 -11.60
CA ASN A 53 6.63 17.64 -12.82
C ASN A 53 5.62 16.80 -13.66
N ASN A 54 5.50 15.50 -13.42
CA ASN A 54 4.46 14.70 -14.06
C ASN A 54 3.04 15.07 -13.60
N PHE A 55 2.91 15.66 -12.42
CA PHE A 55 1.62 15.97 -11.78
C PHE A 55 1.33 17.48 -11.71
N GLY A 56 2.20 18.31 -12.27
CA GLY A 56 2.08 19.77 -12.26
C GLY A 56 3.28 20.45 -11.61
N GLY A 57 3.33 21.77 -11.67
CA GLY A 57 4.42 22.57 -11.13
C GLY A 57 4.25 22.84 -9.63
N PHE A 58 4.63 21.91 -8.77
CA PHE A 58 4.51 22.05 -7.31
C PHE A 58 5.54 22.99 -6.67
N GLY A 59 6.58 23.39 -7.39
CA GLY A 59 7.65 24.24 -6.87
C GLY A 59 7.86 25.51 -7.67
N GLN A 60 8.26 26.59 -6.97
CA GLN A 60 8.80 27.78 -7.62
C GLN A 60 10.33 27.69 -7.62
N GLN A 61 10.95 28.07 -8.73
CA GLN A 61 12.39 28.06 -8.88
C GLN A 61 13.05 28.95 -7.82
N GLY A 62 13.97 28.39 -7.03
CA GLY A 62 14.65 29.07 -5.94
C GLY A 62 13.95 29.04 -4.57
N TYR A 63 12.65 28.74 -4.50
CA TYR A 63 11.88 28.71 -3.23
C TYR A 63 11.60 27.32 -2.66
N GLY A 64 11.88 26.26 -3.44
CA GLY A 64 11.55 24.88 -3.05
C GLY A 64 10.05 24.60 -3.06
N TYR A 65 9.67 23.51 -2.40
CA TYR A 65 8.29 23.04 -2.29
C TYR A 65 7.69 23.44 -0.95
N ASN A 66 6.43 23.89 -0.95
CA ASN A 66 5.65 23.99 0.27
C ASN A 66 5.26 22.56 0.71
N VAL A 67 5.66 22.16 1.91
CA VAL A 67 5.53 20.78 2.41
C VAL A 67 4.06 20.37 2.52
N LYS A 68 3.24 21.20 3.17
CA LYS A 68 1.81 20.95 3.37
C LYS A 68 1.06 20.85 2.05
N TYR A 69 1.31 21.78 1.12
CA TYR A 69 0.68 21.77 -0.19
C TYR A 69 1.06 20.50 -0.98
N LEU A 70 2.36 20.19 -1.05
CA LEU A 70 2.83 19.00 -1.76
C LEU A 70 2.31 17.71 -1.15
N TYR A 71 2.26 17.60 0.18
CA TYR A 71 1.67 16.48 0.90
C TYR A 71 0.21 16.28 0.51
N THR A 72 -0.60 17.36 0.53
CA THR A 72 -2.02 17.30 0.20
C THR A 72 -2.23 16.88 -1.27
N GLU A 73 -1.48 17.43 -2.19
CA GLU A 73 -1.62 17.10 -3.62
C GLU A 73 -1.19 15.67 -3.93
N ILE A 74 -0.09 15.19 -3.33
CA ILE A 74 0.31 13.78 -3.47
C ILE A 74 -0.74 12.86 -2.83
N GLY A 75 -1.32 13.24 -1.70
CA GLY A 75 -2.41 12.49 -1.08
C GLY A 75 -3.60 12.32 -2.02
N LYS A 76 -4.03 13.39 -2.70
CA LYS A 76 -5.11 13.33 -3.72
C LYS A 76 -4.74 12.43 -4.90
N ILE A 77 -3.50 12.53 -5.40
CA ILE A 77 -3.02 11.66 -6.49
C ILE A 77 -3.05 10.18 -6.09
N LEU A 78 -2.77 9.89 -4.82
CA LEU A 78 -2.82 8.53 -4.27
C LEU A 78 -4.24 8.10 -3.87
N GLY A 79 -5.25 8.96 -4.00
CA GLY A 79 -6.63 8.67 -3.61
C GLY A 79 -6.87 8.68 -2.08
N LEU A 80 -5.95 9.25 -1.29
CA LEU A 80 -6.03 9.23 0.18
C LEU A 80 -6.95 10.31 0.77
N ASP A 81 -7.63 11.06 -0.07
CA ASP A 81 -8.67 12.01 0.28
C ASP A 81 -10.07 11.37 0.36
N THR A 82 -10.17 10.08 0.04
CA THR A 82 -11.39 9.27 0.16
C THR A 82 -11.18 8.12 1.15
N VAL A 83 -12.29 7.58 1.68
CA VAL A 83 -12.24 6.42 2.55
C VAL A 83 -12.41 5.15 1.71
N HIS A 84 -11.48 4.22 1.83
CA HIS A 84 -11.49 2.92 1.17
C HIS A 84 -11.87 1.82 2.17
N PRO A 85 -13.13 1.36 2.17
CA PRO A 85 -13.52 0.22 2.99
C PRO A 85 -12.83 -1.05 2.52
N MET A 86 -12.18 -1.75 3.46
CA MET A 86 -11.41 -2.95 3.16
C MET A 86 -11.78 -4.11 4.07
N ILE A 87 -11.58 -5.33 3.57
CA ILE A 87 -11.73 -6.57 4.34
C ILE A 87 -10.44 -7.39 4.34
N ILE A 88 -10.29 -8.26 5.32
CA ILE A 88 -9.20 -9.23 5.38
C ILE A 88 -9.76 -10.64 5.26
N LEU A 89 -9.19 -11.44 4.35
CA LEU A 89 -9.45 -12.86 4.22
C LEU A 89 -8.23 -13.65 4.72
N GLY A 90 -8.44 -14.38 5.81
CA GLY A 90 -7.42 -15.09 6.58
C GLY A 90 -7.07 -14.35 7.88
N ALA A 91 -7.60 -14.82 9.01
CA ALA A 91 -7.34 -14.27 10.34
C ALA A 91 -6.19 -14.98 11.08
N GLY A 92 -5.20 -15.48 10.34
CA GLY A 92 -3.94 -15.98 10.88
C GLY A 92 -3.05 -14.84 11.40
N ASN A 93 -1.82 -15.18 11.77
CA ASN A 93 -0.87 -14.22 12.36
C ASN A 93 -0.70 -12.95 11.53
N LEU A 94 -0.56 -13.07 10.20
CA LEU A 94 -0.39 -11.91 9.32
C LEU A 94 -1.68 -11.10 9.20
N GLY A 95 -2.82 -11.76 9.01
CA GLY A 95 -4.12 -11.08 8.93
C GLY A 95 -4.43 -10.28 10.18
N GLN A 96 -4.24 -10.86 11.36
CA GLN A 96 -4.43 -10.16 12.64
C GLN A 96 -3.41 -9.02 12.83
N ALA A 97 -2.15 -9.20 12.41
CA ALA A 97 -1.16 -8.13 12.47
C ALA A 97 -1.55 -6.94 11.58
N LEU A 98 -2.03 -7.21 10.35
CA LEU A 98 -2.54 -6.16 9.45
C LEU A 98 -3.81 -5.50 10.01
N ALA A 99 -4.74 -6.27 10.56
CA ALA A 99 -5.95 -5.74 11.19
C ALA A 99 -5.61 -4.78 12.35
N ASN A 100 -4.55 -5.05 13.10
CA ASN A 100 -4.09 -4.22 14.21
C ASN A 100 -3.26 -2.99 13.78
N TYR A 101 -2.95 -2.84 12.49
CA TYR A 101 -2.11 -1.73 12.03
C TYR A 101 -2.89 -0.41 11.93
N VAL A 102 -2.75 0.41 12.97
CA VAL A 102 -3.54 1.66 13.16
C VAL A 102 -3.34 2.73 12.07
N ASP A 103 -2.20 2.72 11.38
CA ASP A 103 -1.88 3.75 10.40
C ASP A 103 -2.69 3.63 9.10
N PHE A 104 -3.36 2.51 8.85
CA PHE A 104 -4.26 2.39 7.71
C PHE A 104 -5.42 3.39 7.80
N GLU A 105 -6.08 3.48 8.94
CA GLU A 105 -7.20 4.41 9.14
C GLU A 105 -6.80 5.88 8.97
N LYS A 106 -5.61 6.26 9.44
CA LYS A 106 -5.07 7.62 9.25
C LYS A 106 -4.88 7.98 7.77
N ARG A 107 -4.77 6.97 6.90
CA ARG A 107 -4.59 7.12 5.45
C ARG A 107 -5.85 6.83 4.65
N GLY A 108 -7.02 6.77 5.31
CA GLY A 108 -8.29 6.54 4.65
C GLY A 108 -8.64 5.06 4.40
N PHE A 109 -7.83 4.10 4.83
CA PHE A 109 -8.14 2.68 4.67
C PHE A 109 -8.88 2.16 5.92
N ARG A 110 -10.19 1.91 5.78
CA ARG A 110 -11.05 1.49 6.89
C ARG A 110 -11.36 0.01 6.83
N LEU A 111 -10.88 -0.75 7.80
CA LEU A 111 -11.23 -2.17 7.95
C LEU A 111 -12.70 -2.30 8.38
N VAL A 112 -13.49 -3.08 7.62
CA VAL A 112 -14.93 -3.28 7.85
C VAL A 112 -15.32 -4.73 8.06
N GLY A 113 -14.42 -5.70 7.80
CA GLY A 113 -14.68 -7.12 8.02
C GLY A 113 -13.40 -7.95 8.03
N ILE A 114 -13.42 -9.04 8.78
CA ILE A 114 -12.33 -10.03 8.86
C ILE A 114 -13.00 -11.41 8.73
N PHE A 115 -12.45 -12.25 7.84
CA PHE A 115 -13.05 -13.56 7.53
C PHE A 115 -12.00 -14.66 7.63
N ASP A 116 -12.41 -15.81 8.16
CA ASP A 116 -11.60 -17.03 8.20
C ASP A 116 -12.44 -18.28 7.98
N VAL A 117 -11.79 -19.38 7.63
CA VAL A 117 -12.42 -20.71 7.52
C VAL A 117 -12.40 -21.46 8.84
N ASN A 118 -11.57 -21.05 9.80
CA ASN A 118 -11.39 -21.73 11.07
C ASN A 118 -12.50 -21.34 12.07
N PRO A 119 -13.41 -22.25 12.43
CA PRO A 119 -14.52 -21.94 13.33
C PRO A 119 -14.07 -21.59 14.75
N VAL A 120 -12.83 -21.94 15.14
CA VAL A 120 -12.28 -21.55 16.44
C VAL A 120 -12.03 -20.05 16.55
N LEU A 121 -11.87 -19.37 15.42
CA LEU A 121 -11.64 -17.93 15.37
C LEU A 121 -12.96 -17.13 15.27
N GLU A 122 -14.07 -17.77 14.99
CA GLU A 122 -15.38 -17.10 14.87
C GLU A 122 -15.76 -16.35 16.14
N GLY A 123 -16.21 -15.11 16.00
CA GLY A 123 -16.60 -14.23 17.10
C GLY A 123 -15.42 -13.63 17.89
N ILE A 124 -14.17 -14.04 17.63
CA ILE A 124 -13.01 -13.39 18.25
C ILE A 124 -12.89 -11.96 17.71
N ALA A 125 -12.86 -10.98 18.61
CA ALA A 125 -12.76 -9.57 18.23
C ALA A 125 -11.30 -9.14 18.01
N VAL A 126 -11.04 -8.53 16.85
CA VAL A 126 -9.79 -7.84 16.52
C VAL A 126 -10.13 -6.38 16.25
N ARG A 127 -9.65 -5.48 17.09
CA ARG A 127 -9.98 -4.03 17.03
C ARG A 127 -11.48 -3.72 16.96
N GLY A 128 -12.28 -4.49 17.69
CA GLY A 128 -13.73 -4.29 17.74
C GLY A 128 -14.51 -4.87 16.56
N LEU A 129 -13.85 -5.52 15.61
CA LEU A 129 -14.48 -6.30 14.55
C LEU A 129 -14.40 -7.78 14.91
N GLU A 130 -15.52 -8.46 14.90
CA GLU A 130 -15.57 -9.91 15.09
C GLU A 130 -15.11 -10.62 13.80
N ILE A 131 -14.32 -11.68 13.96
CA ILE A 131 -13.96 -12.57 12.86
C ILE A 131 -15.21 -13.35 12.48
N GLN A 132 -15.59 -13.29 11.21
CA GLN A 132 -16.73 -13.95 10.63
C GLN A 132 -16.30 -15.20 9.85
N MET A 133 -17.24 -16.14 9.68
CA MET A 133 -16.97 -17.30 8.83
C MET A 133 -16.89 -16.90 7.35
N LEU A 134 -15.93 -17.46 6.63
CA LEU A 134 -15.75 -17.16 5.21
C LEU A 134 -16.98 -17.48 4.36
N SER A 135 -17.83 -18.40 4.80
CA SER A 135 -19.12 -18.70 4.17
C SER A 135 -20.10 -17.52 4.14
N GLU A 136 -19.93 -16.54 5.02
CA GLU A 136 -20.77 -15.34 5.10
C GLU A 136 -20.28 -14.22 4.15
N LEU A 137 -19.08 -14.35 3.59
CA LEU A 137 -18.48 -13.34 2.74
C LEU A 137 -19.38 -12.89 1.58
N PRO A 138 -20.02 -13.76 0.77
CA PRO A 138 -20.85 -13.31 -0.34
C PRO A 138 -22.06 -12.49 0.12
N PHE A 139 -22.64 -12.80 1.27
CA PHE A 139 -23.72 -12.02 1.85
C PHE A 139 -23.19 -10.65 2.32
N PHE A 140 -22.08 -10.65 3.06
CA PHE A 140 -21.44 -9.41 3.54
C PHE A 140 -21.10 -8.44 2.40
N LEU A 141 -20.54 -8.94 1.29
CA LEU A 141 -20.19 -8.11 0.13
C LEU A 141 -21.41 -7.50 -0.56
N ARG A 142 -22.58 -8.15 -0.52
CA ARG A 142 -23.82 -7.57 -1.06
C ARG A 142 -24.39 -6.44 -0.19
N GLU A 143 -24.24 -6.56 1.12
CA GLU A 143 -24.82 -5.62 2.08
C GLU A 143 -23.88 -4.44 2.39
N ASN A 144 -22.59 -4.57 2.10
CA ASN A 144 -21.57 -3.59 2.45
C ASN A 144 -20.80 -3.11 1.22
N ASN A 145 -20.52 -1.80 1.17
CA ASN A 145 -19.59 -1.29 0.19
C ASN A 145 -18.17 -1.65 0.60
N VAL A 146 -17.54 -2.55 -0.14
CA VAL A 146 -16.14 -2.97 0.05
C VAL A 146 -15.38 -2.66 -1.23
N GLU A 147 -14.25 -1.95 -1.12
CA GLU A 147 -13.43 -1.58 -2.25
C GLU A 147 -12.17 -2.43 -2.37
N ILE A 148 -11.58 -2.82 -1.24
CA ILE A 148 -10.30 -3.52 -1.21
C ILE A 148 -10.44 -4.83 -0.42
N ALA A 149 -9.96 -5.93 -0.98
CA ALA A 149 -9.80 -7.19 -0.26
C ALA A 149 -8.31 -7.50 -0.03
N ILE A 150 -7.95 -7.82 1.22
CA ILE A 150 -6.61 -8.24 1.61
C ILE A 150 -6.59 -9.76 1.74
N LEU A 151 -5.72 -10.43 0.98
CA LEU A 151 -5.55 -11.87 1.02
C LEU A 151 -4.32 -12.25 1.85
N THR A 152 -4.54 -12.87 3.00
CA THR A 152 -3.49 -13.43 3.86
C THR A 152 -3.66 -14.95 4.00
N LEU A 153 -4.01 -15.59 2.88
CA LEU A 153 -4.34 -17.01 2.77
C LEU A 153 -3.15 -17.83 2.26
N PRO A 154 -3.14 -19.15 2.52
CA PRO A 154 -2.21 -20.05 1.87
C PRO A 154 -2.37 -20.03 0.34
N LYS A 155 -1.24 -20.23 -0.39
CA LYS A 155 -1.17 -20.20 -1.85
C LYS A 155 -2.29 -21.00 -2.55
N ASN A 156 -2.61 -22.19 -2.05
CA ASN A 156 -3.60 -23.08 -2.63
C ASN A 156 -5.05 -22.61 -2.47
N LYS A 157 -5.31 -21.57 -1.66
CA LYS A 157 -6.63 -20.97 -1.46
C LYS A 157 -6.78 -19.59 -2.08
N ALA A 158 -5.68 -18.92 -2.40
CA ALA A 158 -5.69 -17.54 -2.84
C ALA A 158 -6.41 -17.36 -4.19
N LYS A 159 -6.24 -18.28 -5.15
CA LYS A 159 -6.90 -18.21 -6.46
C LYS A 159 -8.42 -18.35 -6.33
N GLU A 160 -8.89 -19.39 -5.64
CA GLU A 160 -10.32 -19.63 -5.40
C GLU A 160 -10.98 -18.40 -4.75
N MET A 161 -10.30 -17.79 -3.77
CA MET A 161 -10.84 -16.61 -3.10
C MET A 161 -10.81 -15.35 -3.99
N ALA A 162 -9.78 -15.19 -4.81
CA ALA A 162 -9.75 -14.10 -5.77
C ALA A 162 -10.91 -14.19 -6.77
N ASP A 163 -11.22 -15.38 -7.29
CA ASP A 163 -12.35 -15.61 -8.19
C ASP A 163 -13.68 -15.23 -7.51
N ILE A 164 -13.91 -15.68 -6.28
CA ILE A 164 -15.10 -15.33 -5.49
C ILE A 164 -15.21 -13.81 -5.27
N LEU A 165 -14.10 -13.13 -4.94
CA LEU A 165 -14.09 -11.69 -4.75
C LEU A 165 -14.45 -10.93 -6.02
N VAL A 166 -13.89 -11.34 -7.15
CA VAL A 166 -14.14 -10.74 -8.47
C VAL A 166 -15.60 -10.94 -8.89
N GLU A 167 -16.17 -12.14 -8.72
CA GLU A 167 -17.56 -12.45 -8.97
C GLU A 167 -18.54 -11.62 -8.10
N ASN A 168 -18.11 -11.24 -6.89
CA ASN A 168 -18.86 -10.36 -5.99
C ASN A 168 -18.51 -8.88 -6.13
N GLY A 169 -17.83 -8.47 -7.20
CA GLY A 169 -17.64 -7.08 -7.60
C GLY A 169 -16.41 -6.38 -7.03
N ILE A 170 -15.55 -7.07 -6.29
CA ILE A 170 -14.30 -6.49 -5.80
C ILE A 170 -13.36 -6.16 -6.96
N LYS A 171 -12.82 -4.94 -6.97
CA LYS A 171 -11.94 -4.42 -8.02
C LYS A 171 -10.50 -4.19 -7.58
N ALA A 172 -10.20 -4.28 -6.28
CA ALA A 172 -8.84 -4.10 -5.76
C ALA A 172 -8.49 -5.21 -4.76
N ILE A 173 -7.38 -5.90 -5.01
CA ILE A 173 -6.89 -7.00 -4.17
C ILE A 173 -5.45 -6.70 -3.75
N TRP A 174 -5.20 -6.70 -2.44
CA TRP A 174 -3.87 -6.64 -1.85
C TRP A 174 -3.47 -8.04 -1.42
N ASN A 175 -2.61 -8.66 -2.21
CA ASN A 175 -2.31 -10.08 -2.10
C ASN A 175 -0.98 -10.35 -1.37
N PHE A 176 -1.04 -11.04 -0.25
CA PHE A 176 0.11 -11.53 0.52
C PHE A 176 0.36 -13.03 0.36
N ALA A 177 -0.45 -13.74 -0.42
CA ALA A 177 -0.18 -15.15 -0.74
C ALA A 177 1.05 -15.24 -1.67
N HIS A 178 1.84 -16.31 -1.52
CA HIS A 178 3.02 -16.56 -2.38
C HIS A 178 2.61 -17.05 -3.78
N LEU A 179 1.82 -16.24 -4.47
CA LEU A 179 1.27 -16.50 -5.80
C LEU A 179 0.93 -15.18 -6.46
N ASP A 180 1.34 -15.00 -7.71
CA ASP A 180 0.80 -13.93 -8.55
C ASP A 180 -0.59 -14.33 -9.00
N LEU A 181 -1.59 -13.51 -8.67
CA LEU A 181 -2.98 -13.77 -9.04
C LEU A 181 -3.20 -13.38 -10.49
N GLU A 182 -3.81 -14.28 -11.24
CA GLU A 182 -4.35 -14.01 -12.57
C GLU A 182 -5.81 -13.56 -12.39
N THR A 183 -6.08 -12.30 -12.73
CA THR A 183 -7.41 -11.68 -12.64
C THR A 183 -7.77 -11.02 -13.95
N PRO A 184 -9.06 -10.72 -14.22
CA PRO A 184 -9.46 -9.88 -15.35
C PRO A 184 -8.74 -8.53 -15.34
N ASP A 185 -8.56 -7.91 -16.51
CA ASP A 185 -7.81 -6.65 -16.69
C ASP A 185 -8.41 -5.45 -15.92
N ASP A 186 -9.68 -5.54 -15.55
CA ASP A 186 -10.38 -4.52 -14.77
C ASP A 186 -10.29 -4.70 -13.25
N VAL A 187 -9.50 -5.68 -12.78
CA VAL A 187 -9.20 -5.93 -11.37
C VAL A 187 -7.75 -5.57 -11.07
N ILE A 188 -7.58 -4.67 -10.13
CA ILE A 188 -6.26 -4.18 -9.70
C ILE A 188 -5.71 -5.13 -8.64
N VAL A 189 -4.54 -5.71 -8.89
CA VAL A 189 -3.85 -6.56 -7.91
C VAL A 189 -2.49 -5.95 -7.57
N GLU A 190 -2.21 -5.78 -6.28
CA GLU A 190 -0.87 -5.49 -5.79
C GLU A 190 -0.38 -6.70 -4.99
N ASN A 191 0.66 -7.38 -5.52
CA ASN A 191 1.28 -8.54 -4.88
C ASN A 191 2.39 -8.10 -3.92
N VAL A 192 2.40 -8.63 -2.71
CA VAL A 192 3.42 -8.36 -1.69
C VAL A 192 4.12 -9.66 -1.29
N HIS A 193 5.33 -9.84 -1.78
CA HIS A 193 6.18 -10.96 -1.43
C HIS A 193 7.19 -10.55 -0.37
N LEU A 194 6.90 -10.83 0.90
CA LEU A 194 7.73 -10.41 2.04
C LEU A 194 9.19 -10.91 1.94
N SER A 195 9.41 -12.07 1.31
CA SER A 195 10.74 -12.63 1.11
C SER A 195 11.60 -11.86 0.10
N GLU A 196 11.02 -11.12 -0.85
CA GLU A 196 11.80 -10.39 -1.86
C GLU A 196 12.67 -9.29 -1.26
N SER A 197 12.17 -8.58 -0.26
CA SER A 197 12.95 -7.58 0.45
C SER A 197 14.12 -8.19 1.24
N LEU A 198 13.93 -9.39 1.82
CA LEU A 198 15.00 -10.14 2.48
C LEU A 198 16.03 -10.66 1.49
N MET A 199 15.61 -11.13 0.31
CA MET A 199 16.55 -11.53 -0.76
C MET A 199 17.40 -10.35 -1.23
N THR A 200 16.80 -9.18 -1.39
CA THR A 200 17.53 -7.93 -1.72
C THR A 200 18.52 -7.56 -0.61
N LEU A 201 18.12 -7.67 0.65
CA LEU A 201 19.01 -7.44 1.80
C LEU A 201 20.16 -8.44 1.82
N SER A 202 19.89 -9.72 1.56
CA SER A 202 20.91 -10.78 1.49
C SER A 202 21.95 -10.50 0.40
N TYR A 203 21.52 -10.07 -0.79
CA TYR A 203 22.43 -9.64 -1.86
C TYR A 203 23.35 -8.50 -1.40
N ASN A 204 22.79 -7.46 -0.80
CA ASN A 204 23.55 -6.30 -0.33
C ASN A 204 24.55 -6.71 0.77
N LEU A 205 24.16 -7.61 1.68
CA LEU A 205 25.04 -8.14 2.72
C LEU A 205 26.19 -8.97 2.13
N SER A 206 25.92 -9.78 1.11
CA SER A 206 26.96 -10.55 0.41
C SER A 206 27.97 -9.62 -0.27
N LYS A 207 27.47 -8.58 -0.94
CA LYS A 207 28.34 -7.56 -1.55
C LYS A 207 29.19 -6.84 -0.51
N TYR A 208 28.61 -6.40 0.60
CA TYR A 208 29.32 -5.76 1.70
C TYR A 208 30.45 -6.65 2.25
N ARG A 209 30.19 -7.97 2.43
CA ARG A 209 31.21 -8.92 2.88
C ARG A 209 32.37 -9.03 1.90
N GLN A 210 32.11 -9.11 0.59
CA GLN A 210 33.15 -9.15 -0.44
C GLN A 210 34.05 -7.92 -0.41
N GLU A 211 33.46 -6.71 -0.24
CA GLU A 211 34.20 -5.46 -0.21
C GLU A 211 35.02 -5.25 1.10
N HIS A 212 34.74 -6.01 2.17
CA HIS A 212 35.36 -5.83 3.50
C HIS A 212 36.11 -7.06 4.03
N VAL A 213 36.16 -8.18 3.29
CA VAL A 213 36.97 -9.36 3.65
C VAL A 213 38.45 -9.19 3.30
N ASP A 214 38.79 -8.25 2.40
CA ASP A 214 40.17 -7.96 1.96
C ASP A 214 40.83 -6.83 2.79
N LYS A 215 40.33 -6.55 3.98
CA LYS A 215 40.91 -5.65 4.97
C LYS A 215 41.17 -6.38 6.28
#